data_af5d248c974036f0005608629c51eff8
#
_entry.id   af5d248c974036f0005608629c51eff8
#
_cell.length_a   1.000
_cell.length_b   1.000
_cell.length_c   1.000
_cell.angle_alpha   90.00
_cell.angle_beta   90.00
_cell.angle_gamma   90.00
#
_symmetry.space_group_name_H-M   'P 1'
#
loop_
_entity.id
_entity.type
_entity.pdbx_description
1 polymer ?
#
loop_
_entity_poly.entity_id
_entity_poly.type
_entity_poly.pdbx_seq_one_letter_code
_entity_poly.pdbx_strand_id
1 'polypeptide(L)'
;MKLAKEKQLQVLNNMLEQGYITKKQFNKAKNEEITIVGLDTSSSSENYMMSYAIDRAAIQLMKEHGFKFQYNFSSKKEQDTYNKKYSTEYSKRSAEIRAGGYKIYTSLNPKIQKRLQKSVSKTLSTFTEKSKKTKKYALQSAAMCIDNETQYVVAVVGGRTQNDQYNRAFLSKRQPGSTIKPLLDYAPAIDNGVINGSTVINDHKVYWDNTNKKSYSPSNSGGGYHGNVTVREGLARSLNTVAFQIFKEVGTETAMNYLDKLQFSSLSYADNLAPAVSLGGFTYGVTINDMCRGYATLENN
;
A
#
# COMPACT_ATOMS: atom_id res chain seq x y z
N MET A 1 16.44 -26.89 13.13
CA MET A 1 16.62 -28.32 13.56
C MET A 1 17.16 -28.46 14.97
N LYS A 2 18.33 -27.90 15.34
CA LYS A 2 18.93 -28.04 16.69
C LYS A 2 17.99 -27.66 17.81
N LEU A 3 17.37 -26.45 17.74
CA LEU A 3 16.42 -25.95 18.75
C LEU A 3 15.15 -26.81 18.87
N ALA A 4 14.66 -27.39 17.75
CA ALA A 4 13.51 -28.29 17.75
C ALA A 4 13.81 -29.60 18.47
N LYS A 5 15.01 -30.13 18.27
CA LYS A 5 15.48 -31.34 18.96
C LYS A 5 15.68 -31.13 20.45
N GLU A 6 16.22 -29.98 20.84
CA GLU A 6 16.34 -29.60 22.25
C GLU A 6 14.98 -29.50 22.95
N LYS A 7 13.99 -28.86 22.32
CA LYS A 7 12.62 -28.80 22.84
C LYS A 7 11.95 -30.19 22.90
N GLN A 8 12.12 -31.02 21.87
CA GLN A 8 11.63 -32.40 21.89
C GLN A 8 12.17 -33.17 23.10
N LEU A 9 13.47 -33.11 23.34
CA LEU A 9 14.12 -33.78 24.47
C LEU A 9 13.58 -33.26 25.80
N GLN A 10 13.38 -31.96 25.95
CA GLN A 10 12.82 -31.38 27.16
C GLN A 10 11.39 -31.88 27.43
N VAL A 11 10.53 -31.94 26.42
CA VAL A 11 9.17 -32.48 26.57
C VAL A 11 9.21 -33.98 26.90
N LEU A 12 10.00 -34.75 26.21
CA LEU A 12 10.13 -36.20 26.47
C LEU A 12 10.65 -36.51 27.88
N ASN A 13 11.61 -35.70 28.40
CA ASN A 13 12.08 -35.84 29.79
C ASN A 13 10.95 -35.58 30.77
N ASN A 14 10.21 -34.50 30.61
CA ASN A 14 9.06 -34.16 31.50
C ASN A 14 7.99 -35.29 31.45
N MET A 15 7.71 -35.85 30.27
CA MET A 15 6.75 -36.97 30.14
C MET A 15 7.23 -38.22 30.83
N LEU A 16 8.54 -38.51 30.81
CA LEU A 16 9.14 -39.66 31.49
C LEU A 16 9.11 -39.44 33.04
N GLU A 17 9.50 -38.29 33.50
CA GLU A 17 9.48 -37.92 34.93
C GLU A 17 8.09 -37.97 35.54
N GLN A 18 7.07 -37.55 34.77
CA GLN A 18 5.68 -37.59 35.20
C GLN A 18 4.98 -38.94 34.96
N GLY A 19 5.70 -39.95 34.43
CA GLY A 19 5.18 -41.30 34.22
C GLY A 19 4.23 -41.45 33.01
N TYR A 20 4.14 -40.46 32.14
CA TYR A 20 3.30 -40.53 30.92
C TYR A 20 3.88 -41.48 29.87
N ILE A 21 5.20 -41.65 29.86
CA ILE A 21 5.88 -42.58 28.97
C ILE A 21 6.91 -43.44 29.73
N THR A 22 7.11 -44.65 29.23
CA THR A 22 8.16 -45.56 29.76
C THR A 22 9.54 -45.19 29.22
N LYS A 23 10.59 -45.63 29.92
CA LYS A 23 11.98 -45.42 29.47
C LYS A 23 12.25 -46.01 28.08
N LYS A 24 11.57 -47.09 27.71
CA LYS A 24 11.65 -47.71 26.38
C LYS A 24 11.02 -46.77 25.31
N GLN A 25 9.86 -46.18 25.60
CA GLN A 25 9.21 -45.21 24.72
C GLN A 25 10.02 -43.91 24.59
N PHE A 26 10.58 -43.42 25.70
CA PHE A 26 11.49 -42.29 25.70
C PHE A 26 12.67 -42.50 24.77
N ASN A 27 13.41 -43.64 24.93
CA ASN A 27 14.59 -43.95 24.13
C ASN A 27 14.23 -44.08 22.63
N LYS A 28 13.08 -44.65 22.30
CA LYS A 28 12.59 -44.73 20.92
C LYS A 28 12.35 -43.34 20.35
N ALA A 29 11.57 -42.54 21.00
CA ALA A 29 11.17 -41.17 20.55
C ALA A 29 12.39 -40.21 20.51
N LYS A 30 13.34 -40.33 21.44
CA LYS A 30 14.59 -39.57 21.44
C LYS A 30 15.41 -39.78 20.18
N ASN A 31 15.44 -41.03 19.67
CA ASN A 31 16.24 -41.40 18.50
C ASN A 31 15.49 -41.18 17.18
N GLU A 32 14.20 -40.92 17.21
CA GLU A 32 13.44 -40.56 16.01
C GLU A 32 13.93 -39.23 15.42
N GLU A 33 14.10 -39.22 14.11
CA GLU A 33 14.44 -38.02 13.36
C GLU A 33 13.19 -37.12 13.28
N ILE A 34 13.36 -35.81 13.60
CA ILE A 34 12.28 -34.88 13.49
C ILE A 34 12.09 -34.60 12.01
N THR A 35 11.05 -35.16 11.43
CA THR A 35 10.57 -34.81 10.10
C THR A 35 9.51 -33.72 10.22
N ILE A 36 9.77 -32.55 9.64
CA ILE A 36 8.74 -31.51 9.55
C ILE A 36 7.77 -31.94 8.44
N VAL A 37 6.64 -32.51 8.83
CA VAL A 37 5.57 -32.87 7.91
C VAL A 37 4.73 -31.63 7.72
N GLY A 38 4.69 -31.08 6.49
CA GLY A 38 3.66 -30.14 6.12
C GLY A 38 4.03 -28.66 6.05
N LEU A 39 5.21 -28.34 5.65
CA LEU A 39 5.42 -27.16 4.80
C LEU A 39 6.26 -27.67 3.63
N ASP A 40 5.58 -28.01 2.56
CA ASP A 40 6.28 -28.21 1.28
C ASP A 40 6.86 -26.87 0.88
N THR A 41 8.04 -26.56 1.43
CA THR A 41 8.81 -25.36 1.10
C THR A 41 9.49 -25.49 -0.27
N SER A 42 9.29 -26.62 -0.93
CA SER A 42 10.03 -26.95 -2.14
C SER A 42 9.42 -26.40 -3.44
N SER A 43 8.22 -25.81 -3.45
CA SER A 43 7.62 -25.57 -4.76
C SER A 43 6.79 -24.32 -4.98
N SER A 44 6.49 -23.48 -4.02
CA SER A 44 5.81 -22.22 -4.36
C SER A 44 6.48 -21.01 -3.73
N SER A 45 7.38 -20.41 -4.49
CA SER A 45 7.61 -18.97 -4.28
C SER A 45 6.24 -18.29 -4.32
N GLU A 46 5.83 -17.66 -3.22
CA GLU A 46 4.59 -16.90 -3.18
C GLU A 46 4.54 -15.98 -4.40
N ASN A 47 3.54 -16.18 -5.25
CA ASN A 47 3.31 -15.27 -6.34
C ASN A 47 2.60 -14.00 -5.85
N TYR A 48 2.48 -13.00 -6.69
CA TYR A 48 1.88 -11.72 -6.29
C TYR A 48 0.40 -11.84 -5.88
N MET A 49 -0.35 -12.80 -6.44
CA MET A 49 -1.73 -13.07 -6.03
C MET A 49 -1.78 -13.61 -4.60
N MET A 50 -0.92 -14.59 -4.28
CA MET A 50 -0.87 -15.19 -2.93
C MET A 50 -0.44 -14.17 -1.89
N SER A 51 0.64 -13.41 -2.15
CA SER A 51 1.11 -12.39 -1.21
C SER A 51 0.06 -11.32 -0.94
N TYR A 52 -0.69 -10.91 -1.97
CA TYR A 52 -1.80 -9.97 -1.81
C TYR A 52 -2.97 -10.57 -1.05
N ALA A 53 -3.36 -11.81 -1.37
CA ALA A 53 -4.44 -12.51 -0.68
C ALA A 53 -4.14 -12.71 0.82
N ILE A 54 -2.92 -13.10 1.16
CA ILE A 54 -2.47 -13.24 2.57
C ILE A 54 -2.48 -11.90 3.29
N ASP A 55 -2.01 -10.84 2.64
CA ASP A 55 -2.01 -9.48 3.21
C ASP A 55 -3.45 -9.02 3.49
N ARG A 56 -4.37 -9.17 2.55
CA ARG A 56 -5.78 -8.79 2.75
C ARG A 56 -6.47 -9.64 3.81
N ALA A 57 -6.19 -10.94 3.85
CA ALA A 57 -6.73 -11.82 4.89
C ALA A 57 -6.18 -11.46 6.28
N ALA A 58 -4.90 -11.10 6.40
CA ALA A 58 -4.32 -10.63 7.67
C ALA A 58 -5.02 -9.35 8.16
N ILE A 59 -5.25 -8.39 7.26
CA ILE A 59 -5.98 -7.15 7.58
C ILE A 59 -7.43 -7.45 7.98
N GLN A 60 -8.09 -8.39 7.31
CA GLN A 60 -9.46 -8.80 7.66
C GLN A 60 -9.49 -9.43 9.07
N LEU A 61 -8.57 -10.33 9.38
CA LEU A 61 -8.47 -10.91 10.72
C LEU A 61 -8.16 -9.85 11.79
N MET A 62 -7.30 -8.87 11.49
CA MET A 62 -7.07 -7.74 12.40
C MET A 62 -8.38 -7.03 12.73
N LYS A 63 -9.21 -6.76 11.71
CA LYS A 63 -10.51 -6.11 11.86
C LYS A 63 -11.47 -6.95 12.70
N GLU A 64 -11.56 -8.26 12.43
CA GLU A 64 -12.40 -9.20 13.18
C GLU A 64 -11.99 -9.33 14.64
N HIS A 65 -10.68 -9.17 14.93
CA HIS A 65 -10.17 -9.14 16.30
C HIS A 65 -10.19 -7.73 16.94
N GLY A 66 -10.94 -6.80 16.36
CA GLY A 66 -11.21 -5.49 16.94
C GLY A 66 -10.10 -4.46 16.76
N PHE A 67 -9.11 -4.71 15.88
CA PHE A 67 -8.12 -3.69 15.56
C PHE A 67 -8.77 -2.51 14.85
N LYS A 68 -8.61 -1.31 15.39
CA LYS A 68 -9.12 -0.07 14.81
C LYS A 68 -8.07 0.54 13.88
N PHE A 69 -8.37 0.57 12.60
CA PHE A 69 -7.53 1.20 11.60
C PHE A 69 -7.63 2.71 11.69
N GLN A 70 -6.49 3.38 11.51
CA GLN A 70 -6.37 4.83 11.51
C GLN A 70 -5.40 5.21 10.39
N TYR A 71 -5.77 6.20 9.60
CA TYR A 71 -5.00 6.58 8.40
C TYR A 71 -4.50 8.02 8.47
N ASN A 72 -5.05 8.85 9.37
CA ASN A 72 -4.58 10.21 9.63
C ASN A 72 -4.24 10.37 11.11
N PHE A 73 -3.27 11.22 11.44
CA PHE A 73 -2.70 11.36 12.79
C PHE A 73 -2.56 12.82 13.16
N SER A 74 -2.89 13.16 14.41
CA SER A 74 -2.76 14.50 14.97
C SER A 74 -1.34 14.80 15.45
N SER A 75 -0.51 13.79 15.66
CA SER A 75 0.86 13.94 16.11
C SER A 75 1.76 12.78 15.70
N LYS A 76 3.07 13.06 15.64
CA LYS A 76 4.08 12.02 15.40
C LYS A 76 4.06 10.92 16.46
N LYS A 77 3.85 11.27 17.73
CA LYS A 77 3.77 10.31 18.83
C LYS A 77 2.60 9.34 18.67
N GLU A 78 1.46 9.85 18.26
CA GLU A 78 0.27 9.04 17.98
C GLU A 78 0.55 8.08 16.81
N GLN A 79 1.10 8.59 15.71
CA GLN A 79 1.47 7.78 14.55
C GLN A 79 2.47 6.67 14.90
N ASP A 80 3.55 6.99 15.65
CA ASP A 80 4.56 6.01 16.05
C ASP A 80 3.95 4.91 16.95
N THR A 81 3.05 5.29 17.85
CA THR A 81 2.32 4.36 18.71
C THR A 81 1.41 3.43 17.91
N TYR A 82 0.65 4.00 16.98
CA TYR A 82 -0.21 3.24 16.06
C TYR A 82 0.61 2.27 15.20
N ASN A 83 1.68 2.73 14.57
CA ASN A 83 2.52 1.91 13.70
C ASN A 83 3.10 0.70 14.44
N LYS A 84 3.50 0.87 15.71
CA LYS A 84 3.97 -0.24 16.55
C LYS A 84 2.87 -1.27 16.81
N LYS A 85 1.67 -0.81 17.18
CA LYS A 85 0.50 -1.68 17.40
C LYS A 85 0.11 -2.42 16.11
N TYR A 86 0.04 -1.68 15.00
CA TYR A 86 -0.27 -2.24 13.69
C TYR A 86 0.72 -3.33 13.28
N SER A 87 2.02 -3.05 13.36
CA SER A 87 3.06 -4.00 12.99
C SER A 87 3.01 -5.28 13.82
N THR A 88 2.77 -5.15 15.13
CA THR A 88 2.65 -6.31 16.03
C THR A 88 1.45 -7.17 15.67
N GLU A 89 0.28 -6.55 15.49
CA GLU A 89 -0.95 -7.28 15.21
C GLU A 89 -0.95 -7.88 13.79
N TYR A 90 -0.47 -7.13 12.80
CA TYR A 90 -0.30 -7.62 11.44
C TYR A 90 0.62 -8.86 11.37
N SER A 91 1.76 -8.80 12.05
CA SER A 91 2.71 -9.94 12.08
C SER A 91 2.07 -11.16 12.72
N LYS A 92 1.30 -10.98 13.80
CA LYS A 92 0.56 -12.05 14.47
C LYS A 92 -0.47 -12.69 13.53
N ARG A 93 -1.31 -11.89 12.87
CA ARG A 93 -2.38 -12.40 11.97
C ARG A 93 -1.81 -13.02 10.71
N SER A 94 -0.75 -12.44 10.14
CA SER A 94 -0.06 -13.02 8.98
C SER A 94 0.56 -14.39 9.29
N ALA A 95 1.16 -14.55 10.48
CA ALA A 95 1.68 -15.83 10.94
C ALA A 95 0.56 -16.86 11.20
N GLU A 96 -0.55 -16.43 11.78
CA GLU A 96 -1.73 -17.25 12.03
C GLU A 96 -2.31 -17.82 10.73
N ILE A 97 -2.48 -16.99 9.69
CA ILE A 97 -2.96 -17.43 8.38
C ILE A 97 -2.03 -18.50 7.79
N ARG A 98 -0.72 -18.30 7.87
CA ARG A 98 0.27 -19.23 7.33
C ARG A 98 0.31 -20.58 8.05
N ALA A 99 -0.03 -20.59 9.34
CA ALA A 99 -0.01 -21.79 10.19
C ALA A 99 -1.37 -22.44 10.39
N GLY A 100 -2.45 -21.71 10.23
CA GLY A 100 -3.78 -22.08 10.73
C GLY A 100 -4.71 -22.82 9.77
N GLY A 101 -4.28 -23.17 8.56
CA GLY A 101 -5.11 -23.95 7.60
C GLY A 101 -6.33 -23.20 7.04
N TYR A 102 -6.23 -21.88 6.93
CA TYR A 102 -7.29 -21.04 6.38
C TYR A 102 -7.53 -21.29 4.89
N LYS A 103 -8.78 -21.22 4.47
CA LYS A 103 -9.18 -21.17 3.05
C LYS A 103 -9.49 -19.72 2.70
N ILE A 104 -8.72 -19.13 1.81
CA ILE A 104 -8.89 -17.74 1.39
C ILE A 104 -9.55 -17.71 0.01
N TYR A 105 -10.79 -17.22 -0.05
CA TYR A 105 -11.52 -16.99 -1.29
C TYR A 105 -11.25 -15.56 -1.76
N THR A 106 -10.90 -15.38 -3.02
CA THR A 106 -10.51 -14.10 -3.59
C THR A 106 -11.26 -13.79 -4.89
N SER A 107 -11.35 -12.50 -5.21
CA SER A 107 -11.81 -11.98 -6.49
C SER A 107 -10.77 -12.02 -7.60
N LEU A 108 -9.53 -12.42 -7.27
CA LEU A 108 -8.42 -12.43 -8.22
C LEU A 108 -8.69 -13.39 -9.39
N ASN A 109 -8.55 -12.87 -10.61
CA ASN A 109 -8.79 -13.61 -11.84
C ASN A 109 -7.47 -14.03 -12.49
N PRO A 110 -7.16 -15.37 -12.56
CA PRO A 110 -5.89 -15.84 -13.10
C PRO A 110 -5.65 -15.45 -14.58
N LYS A 111 -6.72 -15.32 -15.38
CA LYS A 111 -6.58 -14.93 -16.80
C LYS A 111 -6.18 -13.46 -16.93
N ILE A 112 -6.83 -12.56 -16.16
CA ILE A 112 -6.48 -11.13 -16.10
C ILE A 112 -5.08 -10.97 -15.51
N GLN A 113 -4.77 -11.67 -14.42
CA GLN A 113 -3.44 -11.70 -13.80
C GLN A 113 -2.33 -12.04 -14.79
N LYS A 114 -2.50 -13.11 -15.58
CA LYS A 114 -1.53 -13.53 -16.57
C LYS A 114 -1.33 -12.47 -17.66
N ARG A 115 -2.42 -11.84 -18.12
CA ARG A 115 -2.37 -10.77 -19.13
C ARG A 115 -1.64 -9.55 -18.56
N LEU A 116 -1.97 -9.10 -17.37
CA LEU A 116 -1.35 -7.95 -16.70
C LEU A 116 0.16 -8.18 -16.49
N GLN A 117 0.55 -9.35 -15.96
CA GLN A 117 1.96 -9.72 -15.78
C GLN A 117 2.72 -9.74 -17.12
N LYS A 118 2.13 -10.31 -18.17
CA LYS A 118 2.72 -10.34 -19.50
C LYS A 118 2.92 -8.92 -20.06
N SER A 119 1.94 -8.05 -19.89
CA SER A 119 1.99 -6.65 -20.32
C SER A 119 3.13 -5.90 -19.65
N VAL A 120 3.22 -5.97 -18.30
CA VAL A 120 4.31 -5.37 -17.53
C VAL A 120 5.68 -5.89 -17.98
N SER A 121 5.82 -7.21 -18.14
CA SER A 121 7.09 -7.82 -18.55
C SER A 121 7.49 -7.42 -19.97
N LYS A 122 6.53 -7.36 -20.91
CA LYS A 122 6.75 -6.98 -22.32
C LYS A 122 7.16 -5.50 -22.40
N THR A 123 6.44 -4.60 -21.73
CA THR A 123 6.73 -3.15 -21.78
C THR A 123 8.13 -2.83 -21.27
N LEU A 124 8.62 -3.59 -20.29
CA LEU A 124 9.95 -3.39 -19.72
C LEU A 124 11.04 -4.24 -20.39
N SER A 125 10.75 -4.97 -21.45
CA SER A 125 11.69 -5.95 -22.05
C SER A 125 13.00 -5.32 -22.54
N THR A 126 12.97 -4.07 -22.99
CA THR A 126 14.15 -3.32 -23.46
C THR A 126 15.11 -2.90 -22.35
N PHE A 127 14.65 -2.87 -21.11
CA PHE A 127 15.48 -2.51 -19.94
C PHE A 127 16.10 -3.78 -19.37
N THR A 128 17.30 -4.14 -19.77
CA THR A 128 17.94 -5.42 -19.41
C THR A 128 18.91 -5.35 -18.23
N GLU A 129 19.20 -4.14 -17.74
CA GLU A 129 20.12 -3.95 -16.62
C GLU A 129 19.64 -4.69 -15.36
N LYS A 130 20.60 -5.37 -14.71
CA LYS A 130 20.38 -6.10 -13.46
C LYS A 130 21.26 -5.54 -12.35
N SER A 131 20.72 -5.51 -11.14
CA SER A 131 21.48 -5.19 -9.93
C SER A 131 22.62 -6.21 -9.75
N LYS A 132 23.84 -5.72 -9.57
CA LYS A 132 25.01 -6.56 -9.31
C LYS A 132 24.85 -7.43 -8.04
N LYS A 133 24.18 -6.88 -7.02
CA LYS A 133 23.97 -7.53 -5.71
C LYS A 133 22.86 -8.59 -5.75
N THR A 134 21.69 -8.26 -6.29
CA THR A 134 20.50 -9.13 -6.21
C THR A 134 20.27 -9.97 -7.46
N LYS A 135 20.97 -9.67 -8.57
CA LYS A 135 20.77 -10.27 -9.89
C LYS A 135 19.35 -10.06 -10.48
N LYS A 136 18.52 -9.29 -9.80
CA LYS A 136 17.17 -8.90 -10.28
C LYS A 136 17.28 -7.70 -11.21
N TYR A 137 16.31 -7.52 -12.09
CA TYR A 137 16.24 -6.33 -12.94
C TYR A 137 16.26 -5.05 -12.08
N ALA A 138 17.08 -4.08 -12.48
CA ALA A 138 17.21 -2.81 -11.76
C ALA A 138 15.90 -2.00 -11.87
N LEU A 139 15.34 -1.92 -13.09
CA LEU A 139 14.04 -1.29 -13.31
C LEU A 139 12.91 -2.28 -12.99
N GLN A 140 12.04 -1.89 -12.07
CA GLN A 140 10.86 -2.62 -11.65
C GLN A 140 9.59 -1.81 -11.94
N SER A 141 8.46 -2.49 -11.98
CA SER A 141 7.15 -1.88 -12.08
C SER A 141 6.14 -2.67 -11.26
N ALA A 142 5.04 -2.04 -10.92
CA ALA A 142 3.90 -2.71 -10.33
C ALA A 142 2.61 -2.20 -10.99
N ALA A 143 1.58 -3.02 -11.00
CA ALA A 143 0.28 -2.68 -11.55
C ALA A 143 -0.82 -3.38 -10.76
N MET A 144 -2.01 -2.77 -10.75
CA MET A 144 -3.22 -3.33 -10.14
C MET A 144 -4.40 -3.09 -11.07
N CYS A 145 -5.35 -4.01 -11.06
CA CYS A 145 -6.61 -3.87 -11.78
C CYS A 145 -7.75 -4.08 -10.77
N ILE A 146 -8.66 -3.11 -10.73
CA ILE A 146 -9.91 -3.15 -9.96
C ILE A 146 -11.05 -3.25 -10.95
N ASP A 147 -12.02 -4.06 -10.66
CA ASP A 147 -13.28 -4.12 -11.36
C ASP A 147 -14.18 -3.00 -10.81
N ASN A 148 -14.61 -2.08 -11.67
CA ASN A 148 -15.35 -0.89 -11.24
C ASN A 148 -16.77 -1.21 -10.75
N GLU A 149 -17.41 -2.28 -11.24
CA GLU A 149 -18.75 -2.69 -10.81
C GLU A 149 -18.74 -3.28 -9.40
N THR A 150 -17.75 -4.16 -9.13
CA THR A 150 -17.66 -4.88 -7.85
C THR A 150 -16.74 -4.20 -6.83
N GLN A 151 -15.91 -3.26 -7.26
CA GLN A 151 -14.84 -2.63 -6.46
C GLN A 151 -13.77 -3.62 -5.95
N TYR A 152 -13.72 -4.81 -6.53
CA TYR A 152 -12.75 -5.83 -6.13
C TYR A 152 -11.50 -5.80 -6.99
N VAL A 153 -10.36 -6.06 -6.36
CA VAL A 153 -9.09 -6.26 -7.06
C VAL A 153 -9.15 -7.59 -7.81
N VAL A 154 -9.01 -7.55 -9.12
CA VAL A 154 -9.04 -8.73 -9.99
C VAL A 154 -7.66 -9.17 -10.47
N ALA A 155 -6.65 -8.29 -10.42
CA ALA A 155 -5.26 -8.66 -10.69
C ALA A 155 -4.29 -7.72 -9.97
N VAL A 156 -3.12 -8.26 -9.60
CA VAL A 156 -2.07 -7.52 -8.91
C VAL A 156 -0.69 -8.02 -9.35
N VAL A 157 0.13 -7.11 -9.85
CA VAL A 157 1.51 -7.35 -10.26
C VAL A 157 2.44 -6.52 -9.39
N GLY A 158 3.26 -7.17 -8.60
CA GLY A 158 4.18 -6.51 -7.65
C GLY A 158 5.59 -6.31 -8.18
N GLY A 159 5.88 -6.76 -9.40
CA GLY A 159 7.20 -6.64 -9.99
C GLY A 159 7.24 -7.14 -11.43
N ARG A 160 8.36 -6.87 -12.10
CA ARG A 160 8.58 -7.25 -13.49
C ARG A 160 8.55 -8.75 -13.73
N THR A 161 9.03 -9.53 -12.75
CA THR A 161 9.04 -11.00 -12.79
C THR A 161 8.46 -11.55 -11.50
N GLN A 162 7.92 -12.78 -11.52
CA GLN A 162 7.36 -13.41 -10.33
C GLN A 162 8.43 -13.95 -9.35
N ASN A 163 9.70 -13.77 -9.64
CA ASN A 163 10.81 -14.23 -8.80
C ASN A 163 11.14 -13.25 -7.64
N ASP A 164 10.35 -12.19 -7.48
CA ASP A 164 10.51 -11.22 -6.42
C ASP A 164 9.33 -11.30 -5.46
N GLN A 165 9.60 -11.69 -4.20
CA GLN A 165 8.56 -11.77 -3.17
C GLN A 165 8.06 -10.39 -2.71
N TYR A 166 8.79 -9.31 -3.02
CA TYR A 166 8.40 -7.96 -2.65
C TYR A 166 7.31 -7.44 -3.58
N ASN A 167 6.06 -7.48 -3.11
CA ASN A 167 4.92 -7.01 -3.87
C ASN A 167 4.79 -5.48 -3.80
N ARG A 168 5.32 -4.79 -4.82
CA ARG A 168 5.37 -3.32 -4.88
C ARG A 168 4.01 -2.66 -5.00
N ALA A 169 2.97 -3.40 -5.37
CA ALA A 169 1.64 -2.82 -5.53
C ALA A 169 1.04 -2.30 -4.22
N PHE A 170 1.42 -2.92 -3.08
CA PHE A 170 0.93 -2.51 -1.76
C PHE A 170 2.04 -2.26 -0.73
N LEU A 171 3.28 -2.68 -1.01
CA LEU A 171 4.42 -2.45 -0.09
C LEU A 171 5.27 -1.24 -0.49
N SER A 172 5.35 -0.91 -1.79
CA SER A 172 6.16 0.19 -2.26
C SER A 172 5.39 1.50 -2.22
N LYS A 173 5.95 2.48 -1.55
CA LYS A 173 5.44 3.84 -1.50
C LYS A 173 6.23 4.71 -2.47
N ARG A 174 5.53 5.49 -3.28
CA ARG A 174 6.10 6.42 -4.26
C ARG A 174 5.32 7.71 -4.27
N GLN A 175 5.99 8.79 -4.64
CA GLN A 175 5.33 10.06 -4.83
C GLN A 175 4.33 9.95 -5.98
N PRO A 176 3.03 10.19 -5.77
CA PRO A 176 2.03 10.10 -6.81
C PRO A 176 2.14 11.24 -7.83
N GLY A 177 2.79 12.35 -7.45
CA GLY A 177 2.83 13.55 -8.26
C GLY A 177 1.41 14.03 -8.61
N SER A 178 1.24 14.58 -9.79
CA SER A 178 -0.05 15.15 -10.22
C SER A 178 -1.22 14.16 -10.30
N THR A 179 -0.96 12.85 -10.21
CA THR A 179 -2.06 11.86 -10.15
C THR A 179 -2.86 11.93 -8.86
N ILE A 180 -2.37 12.61 -7.83
CA ILE A 180 -3.13 12.80 -6.59
C ILE A 180 -4.19 13.90 -6.71
N LYS A 181 -4.01 14.87 -7.61
CA LYS A 181 -4.85 16.06 -7.70
C LYS A 181 -6.36 15.77 -7.76
N PRO A 182 -6.84 14.83 -8.61
CA PRO A 182 -8.26 14.49 -8.62
C PRO A 182 -8.80 14.07 -7.26
N LEU A 183 -8.00 13.35 -6.46
CA LEU A 183 -8.43 12.77 -5.18
C LEU A 183 -8.29 13.74 -4.00
N LEU A 184 -7.26 14.59 -4.02
CA LEU A 184 -6.90 15.46 -2.88
C LEU A 184 -7.38 16.90 -3.04
N ASP A 185 -7.34 17.42 -4.27
CA ASP A 185 -7.65 18.82 -4.53
C ASP A 185 -9.06 18.98 -5.10
N TYR A 186 -9.34 18.28 -6.21
CA TYR A 186 -10.56 18.54 -6.99
C TYR A 186 -11.80 17.85 -6.41
N ALA A 187 -11.74 16.56 -6.07
CA ALA A 187 -12.88 15.84 -5.53
C ALA A 187 -13.41 16.48 -4.23
N PRO A 188 -12.56 16.76 -3.21
CA PRO A 188 -13.00 17.46 -2.01
C PRO A 188 -13.63 18.84 -2.30
N ALA A 189 -13.05 19.59 -3.24
CA ALA A 189 -13.54 20.91 -3.59
C ALA A 189 -14.93 20.89 -4.27
N ILE A 190 -15.15 19.92 -5.13
CA ILE A 190 -16.43 19.72 -5.83
C ILE A 190 -17.48 19.23 -4.84
N ASP A 191 -17.17 18.25 -4.02
CA ASP A 191 -18.08 17.65 -3.05
C ASP A 191 -18.52 18.65 -1.98
N ASN A 192 -17.65 19.57 -1.57
CA ASN A 192 -17.97 20.64 -0.63
C ASN A 192 -18.57 21.89 -1.32
N GLY A 193 -18.84 21.85 -2.62
CA GLY A 193 -19.46 22.97 -3.35
C GLY A 193 -18.56 24.20 -3.54
N VAL A 194 -17.25 24.07 -3.29
CA VAL A 194 -16.28 25.17 -3.43
C VAL A 194 -16.07 25.52 -4.90
N ILE A 195 -16.03 24.50 -5.76
CA ILE A 195 -15.86 24.65 -7.21
C ILE A 195 -16.80 23.72 -7.99
N ASN A 196 -16.91 23.99 -9.27
CA ASN A 196 -17.44 23.06 -10.28
C ASN A 196 -16.57 23.12 -11.54
N GLY A 197 -16.86 22.27 -12.52
CA GLY A 197 -16.04 22.17 -13.73
C GLY A 197 -15.96 23.46 -14.56
N SER A 198 -16.90 24.39 -14.41
CA SER A 198 -16.96 25.68 -15.12
C SER A 198 -16.41 26.85 -14.28
N THR A 199 -16.10 26.64 -13.02
CA THR A 199 -15.50 27.67 -12.17
C THR A 199 -14.20 28.16 -12.81
N VAL A 200 -14.03 29.48 -12.88
CA VAL A 200 -12.84 30.11 -13.48
C VAL A 200 -11.84 30.45 -12.37
N ILE A 201 -10.61 30.01 -12.56
CA ILE A 201 -9.47 30.30 -11.67
C ILE A 201 -8.37 30.98 -12.48
N ASN A 202 -7.76 32.01 -11.92
CA ASN A 202 -6.64 32.68 -12.57
C ASN A 202 -5.35 31.87 -12.30
N ASP A 203 -4.78 31.30 -13.36
CA ASP A 203 -3.48 30.67 -13.33
C ASP A 203 -2.37 31.74 -13.31
N HIS A 204 -1.83 31.99 -12.14
CA HIS A 204 -0.77 32.99 -11.89
C HIS A 204 0.18 32.49 -10.80
N LYS A 205 1.26 33.22 -10.53
CA LYS A 205 2.17 32.92 -9.44
C LYS A 205 1.48 33.02 -8.08
N VAL A 206 1.46 31.95 -7.32
CA VAL A 206 0.81 31.83 -6.02
C VAL A 206 1.80 31.44 -4.94
N TYR A 207 1.47 31.77 -3.69
CA TYR A 207 2.27 31.44 -2.51
C TYR A 207 1.37 30.79 -1.46
N TRP A 208 1.98 29.89 -0.65
CA TRP A 208 1.26 29.30 0.50
C TRP A 208 0.82 30.40 1.47
N ASP A 209 1.76 31.25 1.85
CA ASP A 209 1.49 32.47 2.59
C ASP A 209 1.74 33.68 1.66
N ASN A 210 0.66 34.39 1.32
CA ASN A 210 0.72 35.54 0.42
C ASN A 210 1.49 36.75 1.02
N THR A 211 1.62 36.79 2.35
CA THR A 211 2.41 37.84 3.06
C THR A 211 3.90 37.51 3.06
N ASN A 212 4.24 36.22 2.90
CA ASN A 212 5.62 35.75 2.86
C ASN A 212 6.00 35.19 1.47
N LYS A 213 6.63 36.00 0.64
CA LYS A 213 7.08 35.62 -0.71
C LYS A 213 8.19 34.56 -0.75
N LYS A 214 8.71 34.16 0.41
CA LYS A 214 9.64 33.02 0.57
C LYS A 214 8.91 31.72 0.93
N SER A 215 7.59 31.76 1.19
CA SER A 215 6.80 30.57 1.42
C SER A 215 6.71 29.69 0.17
N TYR A 216 6.26 28.45 0.35
CA TYR A 216 6.09 27.51 -0.77
C TYR A 216 5.29 28.13 -1.92
N SER A 217 5.81 28.01 -3.14
CA SER A 217 5.20 28.56 -4.36
C SER A 217 5.45 27.59 -5.51
N PRO A 218 4.43 26.86 -5.96
CA PRO A 218 4.57 25.95 -7.09
C PRO A 218 4.67 26.70 -8.41
N SER A 219 5.30 26.07 -9.39
CA SER A 219 5.26 26.48 -10.80
C SER A 219 4.61 25.41 -11.66
N ASN A 220 4.05 25.81 -12.80
CA ASN A 220 3.52 24.86 -13.78
C ASN A 220 4.66 24.10 -14.45
N SER A 221 4.38 22.82 -14.80
CA SER A 221 5.30 22.03 -15.61
C SER A 221 5.41 22.67 -17.00
N GLY A 222 6.65 22.87 -17.47
CA GLY A 222 6.90 23.59 -18.73
C GLY A 222 6.98 25.11 -18.58
N GLY A 223 6.72 25.64 -17.38
CA GLY A 223 6.79 27.08 -17.08
C GLY A 223 5.57 27.89 -17.58
N GLY A 224 5.55 29.15 -17.21
CA GLY A 224 4.51 30.11 -17.62
C GLY A 224 3.17 29.95 -16.88
N TYR A 225 2.28 30.91 -17.17
CA TYR A 225 0.93 30.99 -16.64
C TYR A 225 -0.06 31.25 -17.78
N HIS A 226 -1.32 30.83 -17.58
CA HIS A 226 -2.33 30.85 -18.64
C HIS A 226 -3.45 31.87 -18.39
N GLY A 227 -3.37 32.62 -17.29
CA GLY A 227 -4.43 33.54 -16.89
C GLY A 227 -5.72 32.82 -16.49
N ASN A 228 -6.87 33.34 -16.88
CA ASN A 228 -8.16 32.76 -16.52
C ASN A 228 -8.41 31.46 -17.28
N VAL A 229 -8.53 30.35 -16.55
CA VAL A 229 -8.85 29.01 -17.07
C VAL A 229 -10.00 28.41 -16.28
N THR A 230 -10.77 27.53 -16.89
CA THR A 230 -11.78 26.76 -16.15
C THR A 230 -11.11 25.66 -15.30
N VAL A 231 -11.77 25.25 -14.23
CA VAL A 231 -11.34 24.11 -13.41
C VAL A 231 -11.12 22.85 -14.25
N ARG A 232 -12.01 22.60 -15.24
CA ARG A 232 -11.87 21.50 -16.20
C ARG A 232 -10.57 21.60 -17.01
N GLU A 233 -10.26 22.77 -17.52
CA GLU A 233 -9.02 23.02 -18.26
C GLU A 233 -7.79 22.90 -17.35
N GLY A 234 -7.84 23.47 -16.14
CA GLY A 234 -6.78 23.36 -15.13
C GLY A 234 -6.43 21.91 -14.79
N LEU A 235 -7.45 21.05 -14.63
CA LEU A 235 -7.27 19.63 -14.40
C LEU A 235 -6.71 18.92 -15.63
N ALA A 236 -7.30 19.14 -16.81
CA ALA A 236 -6.88 18.48 -18.07
C ALA A 236 -5.42 18.80 -18.43
N ARG A 237 -4.97 20.01 -18.17
CA ARG A 237 -3.59 20.47 -18.37
C ARG A 237 -2.69 20.21 -17.17
N SER A 238 -3.25 19.69 -16.07
CA SER A 238 -2.54 19.42 -14.82
C SER A 238 -1.81 20.67 -14.28
N LEU A 239 -2.44 21.85 -14.34
CA LEU A 239 -1.85 23.09 -13.88
C LEU A 239 -1.64 23.05 -12.36
N ASN A 240 -0.36 23.24 -11.94
CA ASN A 240 0.01 23.12 -10.53
C ASN A 240 -0.54 24.28 -9.70
N THR A 241 -0.50 25.49 -10.23
CA THR A 241 -0.96 26.69 -9.54
C THR A 241 -2.47 26.68 -9.35
N VAL A 242 -3.23 26.14 -10.31
CA VAL A 242 -4.69 25.96 -10.21
C VAL A 242 -5.03 24.92 -9.13
N ALA A 243 -4.43 23.73 -9.19
CA ALA A 243 -4.65 22.70 -8.20
C ALA A 243 -4.29 23.17 -6.78
N PHE A 244 -3.17 23.87 -6.66
CA PHE A 244 -2.72 24.43 -5.38
C PHE A 244 -3.67 25.49 -4.82
N GLN A 245 -4.26 26.35 -5.66
CA GLN A 245 -5.27 27.32 -5.23
C GLN A 245 -6.53 26.60 -4.73
N ILE A 246 -6.99 25.60 -5.45
CA ILE A 246 -8.14 24.76 -5.05
C ILE A 246 -7.86 24.10 -3.69
N PHE A 247 -6.69 23.47 -3.52
CA PHE A 247 -6.28 22.86 -2.26
C PHE A 247 -6.28 23.86 -1.08
N LYS A 248 -5.78 25.08 -1.31
CA LYS A 248 -5.82 26.14 -0.29
C LYS A 248 -7.24 26.54 0.09
N GLU A 249 -8.13 26.65 -0.89
CA GLU A 249 -9.52 27.03 -0.68
C GLU A 249 -10.29 25.97 0.12
N VAL A 250 -10.11 24.70 -0.22
CA VAL A 250 -10.68 23.55 0.52
C VAL A 250 -10.12 23.46 1.94
N GLY A 251 -8.86 23.79 2.11
CA GLY A 251 -8.12 23.64 3.34
C GLY A 251 -7.50 22.24 3.51
N THR A 252 -6.31 22.22 4.09
CA THR A 252 -5.51 20.96 4.25
C THR A 252 -6.26 19.90 5.02
N GLU A 253 -6.92 20.28 6.13
CA GLU A 253 -7.66 19.34 6.99
C GLU A 253 -8.76 18.62 6.21
N THR A 254 -9.60 19.38 5.50
CA THR A 254 -10.67 18.80 4.67
C THR A 254 -10.09 17.87 3.61
N ALA A 255 -9.10 18.32 2.86
CA ALA A 255 -8.45 17.53 1.82
C ALA A 255 -7.85 16.23 2.35
N MET A 256 -7.10 16.28 3.45
CA MET A 256 -6.49 15.10 4.06
C MET A 256 -7.53 14.13 4.66
N ASN A 257 -8.67 14.64 5.16
CA ASN A 257 -9.77 13.79 5.63
C ASN A 257 -10.40 12.96 4.49
N TYR A 258 -10.37 13.42 3.24
CA TYR A 258 -10.78 12.60 2.10
C TYR A 258 -9.82 11.43 1.88
N LEU A 259 -8.52 11.63 1.97
CA LEU A 259 -7.55 10.53 1.88
C LEU A 259 -7.68 9.55 3.06
N ASP A 260 -8.04 10.04 4.26
CA ASP A 260 -8.34 9.19 5.41
C ASP A 260 -9.58 8.32 5.14
N LYS A 261 -10.69 8.90 4.67
CA LYS A 261 -11.90 8.17 4.26
C LYS A 261 -11.59 7.15 3.15
N LEU A 262 -10.73 7.48 2.21
CA LEU A 262 -10.22 6.58 1.17
C LEU A 262 -9.20 5.58 1.71
N GLN A 263 -8.88 5.61 3.02
CA GLN A 263 -7.99 4.69 3.73
C GLN A 263 -6.57 4.62 3.13
N PHE A 264 -6.00 5.75 2.79
CA PHE A 264 -4.61 5.82 2.31
C PHE A 264 -3.66 5.37 3.41
N SER A 265 -2.98 4.25 3.19
CA SER A 265 -2.29 3.48 4.23
C SER A 265 -0.94 4.04 4.66
N SER A 266 -0.45 5.09 4.01
CA SER A 266 0.91 5.59 4.20
C SER A 266 1.00 7.08 4.51
N LEU A 267 -0.12 7.72 4.83
CA LEU A 267 -0.13 9.11 5.26
C LEU A 267 0.72 9.29 6.53
N SER A 268 1.38 10.43 6.60
CA SER A 268 2.17 10.84 7.76
C SER A 268 1.53 12.05 8.42
N TYR A 269 1.67 12.16 9.73
CA TYR A 269 1.35 13.40 10.45
C TYR A 269 1.97 14.64 9.77
N ALA A 270 3.21 14.51 9.25
CA ALA A 270 3.89 15.61 8.59
C ALA A 270 3.22 16.05 7.28
N ASP A 271 2.45 15.18 6.64
CA ASP A 271 1.72 15.49 5.40
C ASP A 271 0.62 16.55 5.65
N ASN A 272 0.02 16.57 6.86
CA ASN A 272 -0.95 17.56 7.27
C ASN A 272 -0.38 19.00 7.34
N LEU A 273 0.95 19.12 7.39
CA LEU A 273 1.66 20.38 7.52
C LEU A 273 2.36 20.82 6.23
N ALA A 274 2.35 19.96 5.20
CA ALA A 274 3.13 20.15 3.99
C ALA A 274 2.27 20.60 2.80
N PRO A 275 2.34 21.84 2.34
CA PRO A 275 1.57 22.31 1.17
C PRO A 275 1.92 21.55 -0.13
N ALA A 276 3.08 20.89 -0.18
CA ALA A 276 3.52 20.10 -1.32
C ALA A 276 2.68 18.86 -1.58
N VAL A 277 1.87 18.40 -0.60
CA VAL A 277 0.96 17.25 -0.79
C VAL A 277 -0.07 17.49 -1.89
N SER A 278 -0.50 18.74 -2.10
CA SER A 278 -1.40 19.13 -3.19
C SER A 278 -0.86 18.74 -4.58
N LEU A 279 0.45 18.61 -4.71
CA LEU A 279 1.11 18.22 -5.95
C LEU A 279 1.73 16.82 -5.87
N GLY A 280 1.38 16.06 -4.85
CA GLY A 280 1.83 14.70 -4.64
C GLY A 280 3.18 14.56 -3.94
N GLY A 281 3.65 15.60 -3.23
CA GLY A 281 4.86 15.59 -2.41
C GLY A 281 4.57 15.11 -0.98
N PHE A 282 4.37 13.80 -0.77
CA PHE A 282 4.13 13.20 0.54
C PHE A 282 5.43 12.81 1.25
N THR A 283 5.40 12.71 2.57
CA THR A 283 6.57 12.30 3.36
C THR A 283 7.11 10.94 2.93
N TYR A 284 6.24 9.96 2.78
CA TYR A 284 6.61 8.59 2.37
C TYR A 284 6.14 8.22 0.96
N GLY A 285 5.26 9.00 0.37
CA GLY A 285 4.52 8.63 -0.82
C GLY A 285 3.34 7.70 -0.51
N VAL A 286 2.68 7.22 -1.56
CA VAL A 286 1.48 6.36 -1.49
C VAL A 286 1.70 5.07 -2.25
N THR A 287 0.86 4.06 -2.00
CA THR A 287 0.91 2.79 -2.73
C THR A 287 0.04 2.82 -3.99
N ILE A 288 0.31 1.93 -4.95
CA ILE A 288 -0.58 1.73 -6.12
C ILE A 288 -1.96 1.27 -5.64
N ASN A 289 -2.02 0.44 -4.61
CA ASN A 289 -3.28 -0.01 -4.03
C ASN A 289 -4.15 1.15 -3.53
N ASP A 290 -3.56 2.14 -2.84
CA ASP A 290 -4.28 3.31 -2.35
C ASP A 290 -4.79 4.16 -3.53
N MET A 291 -3.94 4.42 -4.52
CA MET A 291 -4.31 5.19 -5.72
C MET A 291 -5.43 4.50 -6.52
N CYS A 292 -5.31 3.20 -6.78
CA CYS A 292 -6.34 2.46 -7.51
C CYS A 292 -7.69 2.50 -6.80
N ARG A 293 -7.72 2.34 -5.47
CA ARG A 293 -8.97 2.45 -4.69
C ARG A 293 -9.57 3.85 -4.78
N GLY A 294 -8.73 4.89 -4.62
CA GLY A 294 -9.19 6.26 -4.74
C GLY A 294 -9.85 6.54 -6.09
N TYR A 295 -9.21 6.12 -7.18
CA TYR A 295 -9.77 6.29 -8.51
C TYR A 295 -11.03 5.43 -8.76
N ALA A 296 -11.08 4.22 -8.23
CA ALA A 296 -12.27 3.38 -8.31
C ALA A 296 -13.47 4.01 -7.56
N THR A 297 -13.21 4.72 -6.46
CA THR A 297 -14.24 5.49 -5.76
C THR A 297 -14.80 6.63 -6.62
N LEU A 298 -13.95 7.34 -7.40
CA LEU A 298 -14.42 8.40 -8.30
C LEU A 298 -15.28 7.87 -9.46
N GLU A 299 -15.10 6.61 -9.86
CA GLU A 299 -15.89 5.98 -10.91
C GLU A 299 -17.27 5.56 -10.40
N ASN A 300 -17.36 5.18 -9.13
CA ASN A 300 -18.55 4.53 -8.58
C ASN A 300 -19.47 5.46 -7.77
N ASN A 301 -19.07 6.72 -7.57
CA ASN A 301 -19.75 7.70 -6.70
C ASN A 301 -19.92 7.26 -5.26
#